data_6ffeb78407bb96d11a720de77c24ec73
#
_entry.id   6ffeb78407bb96d11a720de77c24ec73
#
_cell.length_a   1.000
_cell.length_b   1.000
_cell.length_c   1.000
_cell.angle_alpha   90.00
_cell.angle_beta   90.00
_cell.angle_gamma   90.00
#
_symmetry.space_group_name_H-M   'P 1'
#
loop_
_entity.id
_entity.type
_entity.pdbx_description
1 polymer ?
#
loop_
_entity_poly.entity_id
_entity_poly.type
_entity_poly.pdbx_seq_one_letter_code
_entity_poly.pdbx_strand_id
1 'polypeptide(L)'
;MAKLKVVPLTLQEANDYVYDHHRHNKPVTGHRFSIGAILDEGDILGVAIVGRPVARALNDQVTAEINRVCVAEDSPKNVCSFLYGRCWRIWQQMGGERMITYTLSTEPGSSLKGAGWHIMGETRKRKKEHLWNTRGPKHKGYVSERKEQEADGQIKMRWEVWKS
;
A
#
# COMPACT_ATOMS: atom_id res chain seq x y z
N MET A 1 26.58 -13.62 4.49
CA MET A 1 25.50 -12.80 5.07
C MET A 1 24.17 -13.12 4.42
N ALA A 2 23.15 -13.25 5.22
CA ALA A 2 21.79 -13.47 4.76
C ALA A 2 21.31 -12.28 3.89
N LYS A 3 20.74 -12.56 2.75
CA LYS A 3 20.33 -11.56 1.76
C LYS A 3 18.83 -11.59 1.53
N LEU A 4 18.19 -10.42 1.58
CA LEU A 4 16.79 -10.30 1.23
C LEU A 4 16.57 -10.56 -0.26
N LYS A 5 15.56 -11.36 -0.56
CA LYS A 5 15.11 -11.67 -1.92
C LYS A 5 13.63 -11.37 -2.07
N VAL A 6 13.22 -11.02 -3.26
CA VAL A 6 11.80 -10.83 -3.59
C VAL A 6 11.25 -12.11 -4.20
N VAL A 7 10.02 -12.46 -3.80
CA VAL A 7 9.27 -13.57 -4.39
C VAL A 7 7.90 -13.07 -4.87
N PRO A 8 7.39 -13.59 -6.00
CA PRO A 8 6.04 -13.25 -6.44
C PRO A 8 5.00 -13.91 -5.54
N LEU A 9 3.89 -13.22 -5.32
CA LEU A 9 2.76 -13.75 -4.58
C LEU A 9 1.48 -13.55 -5.38
N THR A 10 0.55 -14.49 -5.24
CA THR A 10 -0.83 -14.26 -5.66
C THR A 10 -1.49 -13.26 -4.72
N LEU A 11 -2.57 -12.62 -5.17
CA LEU A 11 -3.34 -11.72 -4.31
C LEU A 11 -3.88 -12.44 -3.07
N GLN A 12 -4.31 -13.69 -3.23
CA GLN A 12 -4.79 -14.52 -2.14
C GLN A 12 -3.71 -14.75 -1.08
N GLU A 13 -2.52 -15.14 -1.50
CA GLU A 13 -1.38 -15.36 -0.59
C GLU A 13 -1.01 -14.08 0.17
N ALA A 14 -0.98 -12.94 -0.52
CA ALA A 14 -0.67 -11.65 0.09
C ALA A 14 -1.75 -11.21 1.08
N ASN A 15 -3.03 -11.36 0.71
CA ASN A 15 -4.15 -11.05 1.61
C ASN A 15 -4.16 -11.94 2.85
N ASP A 16 -3.86 -13.22 2.71
CA ASP A 16 -3.78 -14.15 3.83
C ASP A 16 -2.66 -13.75 4.81
N TYR A 17 -1.52 -13.34 4.29
CA TYR A 17 -0.42 -12.85 5.12
C TYR A 17 -0.81 -11.57 5.88
N VAL A 18 -1.45 -10.62 5.22
CA VAL A 18 -1.93 -9.38 5.85
C VAL A 18 -2.96 -9.69 6.92
N TYR A 19 -3.87 -10.61 6.67
CA TYR A 19 -4.87 -11.04 7.64
C TYR A 19 -4.22 -11.64 8.92
N ASP A 20 -3.22 -12.48 8.75
CA ASP A 20 -2.54 -13.14 9.87
C ASP A 20 -1.71 -12.17 10.73
N HIS A 21 -1.16 -11.12 10.13
CA HIS A 21 -0.26 -10.17 10.80
C HIS A 21 -0.91 -8.83 11.16
N HIS A 22 -1.90 -8.39 10.38
CA HIS A 22 -2.62 -7.13 10.57
C HIS A 22 -4.13 -7.32 10.40
N ARG A 23 -4.77 -7.95 11.37
CA ARG A 23 -6.20 -8.31 11.34
C ARG A 23 -7.16 -7.15 11.13
N HIS A 24 -6.71 -5.91 11.35
CA HIS A 24 -7.53 -4.71 11.17
C HIS A 24 -7.66 -4.28 9.71
N ASN A 25 -6.83 -4.80 8.83
CA ASN A 25 -6.84 -4.47 7.41
C ASN A 25 -7.70 -5.46 6.63
N LYS A 26 -8.64 -4.91 5.86
CA LYS A 26 -9.49 -5.71 4.97
C LYS A 26 -8.69 -6.24 3.78
N PRO A 27 -9.09 -7.39 3.23
CA PRO A 27 -8.49 -7.89 1.99
C PRO A 27 -8.61 -6.86 0.87
N VAL A 28 -7.57 -6.78 0.04
CA VAL A 28 -7.60 -5.98 -1.19
C VAL A 28 -8.32 -6.79 -2.26
N THR A 29 -9.25 -6.18 -2.99
CA THR A 29 -10.10 -6.87 -3.96
C THR A 29 -9.45 -7.07 -5.33
N GLY A 30 -8.38 -6.33 -5.64
CA GLY A 30 -7.65 -6.46 -6.88
C GLY A 30 -6.25 -5.90 -6.76
N HIS A 31 -5.35 -6.35 -7.62
CA HIS A 31 -3.98 -5.86 -7.64
C HIS A 31 -3.43 -5.84 -9.08
N ARG A 32 -2.32 -5.13 -9.24
CA ARG A 32 -1.47 -5.27 -10.42
C ARG A 32 -0.43 -6.37 -10.20
N PHE A 33 0.19 -6.38 -9.02
CA PHE A 33 1.08 -7.44 -8.57
C PHE A 33 1.22 -7.41 -7.05
N SER A 34 1.66 -8.53 -6.48
CA SER A 34 2.02 -8.64 -5.07
C SER A 34 3.36 -9.34 -4.93
N ILE A 35 4.14 -8.92 -3.95
CA ILE A 35 5.46 -9.50 -3.68
C ILE A 35 5.63 -9.79 -2.20
N GLY A 36 6.49 -10.78 -1.92
CA GLY A 36 6.98 -11.05 -0.58
C GLY A 36 8.47 -10.83 -0.49
N ALA A 37 8.95 -10.55 0.70
CA ALA A 37 10.37 -10.51 1.03
C ALA A 37 10.71 -11.74 1.85
N ILE A 38 11.76 -12.46 1.46
CA ILE A 38 12.31 -13.60 2.19
C ILE A 38 13.79 -13.38 2.48
N LEU A 39 14.28 -14.04 3.51
CA LEU A 39 15.72 -14.06 3.82
C LEU A 39 16.27 -15.42 3.40
N ASP A 40 17.13 -15.44 2.38
CA ASP A 40 17.63 -16.66 1.73
C ASP A 40 16.48 -17.57 1.25
N GLU A 41 16.36 -18.78 1.76
CA GLU A 41 15.27 -19.73 1.44
C GLU A 41 14.24 -19.82 2.60
N GLY A 42 14.21 -18.80 3.45
CA GLY A 42 13.37 -18.79 4.65
C GLY A 42 11.92 -18.38 4.41
N ASP A 43 11.22 -18.17 5.50
CA ASP A 43 9.82 -17.75 5.50
C ASP A 43 9.65 -16.30 5.02
N ILE A 44 8.42 -15.96 4.63
CA ILE A 44 8.06 -14.60 4.26
C ILE A 44 8.17 -13.69 5.47
N LEU A 45 8.95 -12.62 5.34
CA LEU A 45 9.15 -11.60 6.37
C LEU A 45 8.24 -10.39 6.20
N GLY A 46 7.72 -10.20 5.01
CA GLY A 46 6.80 -9.11 4.71
C GLY A 46 6.23 -9.22 3.32
N VAL A 47 5.14 -8.52 3.08
CA VAL A 47 4.46 -8.50 1.78
C VAL A 47 4.11 -7.07 1.39
N ALA A 48 4.01 -6.83 0.08
CA ALA A 48 3.48 -5.59 -0.48
C ALA A 48 2.47 -5.93 -1.57
N ILE A 49 1.35 -5.21 -1.57
CA ILE A 49 0.30 -5.33 -2.58
C ILE A 49 0.23 -4.02 -3.35
N VAL A 50 0.40 -4.08 -4.66
CA VAL A 50 0.40 -2.94 -5.56
C VAL A 50 -0.81 -3.01 -6.48
N GLY A 51 -1.57 -1.93 -6.55
CA GLY A 51 -2.75 -1.85 -7.37
C GLY A 51 -2.88 -0.50 -8.08
N ARG A 52 -4.07 -0.26 -8.60
CA ARG A 52 -4.41 1.04 -9.18
C ARG A 52 -4.62 2.08 -8.09
N PRO A 53 -4.29 3.36 -8.34
CA PRO A 53 -4.61 4.43 -7.41
C PRO A 53 -6.10 4.45 -7.06
N VAL A 54 -6.41 4.53 -5.78
CA VAL A 54 -7.80 4.68 -5.30
C VAL A 54 -8.36 6.05 -5.71
N ALA A 55 -7.51 7.08 -5.69
CA ALA A 55 -7.86 8.41 -6.15
C ALA A 55 -7.98 8.42 -7.69
N ARG A 56 -9.17 8.66 -8.21
CA ARG A 56 -9.45 8.66 -9.66
C ARG A 56 -8.55 9.60 -10.44
N ALA A 57 -8.25 10.77 -9.87
CA ALA A 57 -7.40 11.78 -10.51
C ALA A 57 -5.96 11.31 -10.75
N LEU A 58 -5.50 10.30 -10.01
CA LEU A 58 -4.15 9.73 -10.11
C LEU A 58 -4.10 8.44 -10.94
N ASN A 59 -5.24 7.94 -11.39
CA ASN A 59 -5.33 6.70 -12.16
C ASN A 59 -5.15 6.99 -13.67
N ASP A 60 -3.91 7.19 -14.06
CA ASP A 60 -3.48 7.54 -15.44
C ASP A 60 -2.79 6.37 -16.17
N GLN A 61 -2.88 5.15 -15.68
CA GLN A 61 -2.29 3.90 -16.18
C GLN A 61 -0.77 3.79 -16.03
N VAL A 62 -0.05 4.88 -15.81
CA VAL A 62 1.40 4.89 -15.55
C VAL A 62 1.74 5.07 -14.08
N THR A 63 0.72 5.34 -13.26
CA THR A 63 0.83 5.45 -11.81
C THR A 63 0.25 4.19 -11.13
N ALA A 64 0.98 3.62 -10.20
CA ALA A 64 0.52 2.54 -9.33
C ALA A 64 0.53 3.01 -7.87
N GLU A 65 -0.29 2.36 -7.05
CA GLU A 65 -0.35 2.62 -5.62
C GLU A 65 0.01 1.37 -4.84
N ILE A 66 0.90 1.51 -3.86
CA ILE A 66 1.11 0.45 -2.87
C ILE A 66 -0.05 0.52 -1.88
N ASN A 67 -0.97 -0.42 -1.99
CA ASN A 67 -2.20 -0.46 -1.18
C ASN A 67 -1.96 -1.01 0.21
N ARG A 68 -1.02 -1.94 0.35
CA ARG A 68 -0.67 -2.59 1.62
C ARG A 68 0.81 -2.91 1.66
N VAL A 69 1.43 -2.62 2.78
CA VAL A 69 2.73 -3.18 3.18
C VAL A 69 2.56 -3.74 4.58
N CYS A 70 2.92 -4.99 4.76
CA CYS A 70 2.80 -5.67 6.03
C CYS A 70 4.10 -6.43 6.30
N VAL A 71 4.76 -6.13 7.40
CA VAL A 71 6.04 -6.73 7.79
C VAL A 71 5.88 -7.35 9.17
N ALA A 72 6.40 -8.56 9.36
CA ALA A 72 6.37 -9.23 10.65
C ALA A 72 7.18 -8.42 11.69
N GLU A 73 6.69 -8.38 12.93
CA GLU A 73 7.28 -7.56 14.01
C GLU A 73 8.74 -7.89 14.32
N ASP A 74 9.11 -9.15 14.18
CA ASP A 74 10.47 -9.66 14.45
C ASP A 74 11.39 -9.58 13.22
N SER A 75 10.94 -8.98 12.13
CA SER A 75 11.72 -8.84 10.90
C SER A 75 12.86 -7.84 11.05
N PRO A 76 13.95 -8.01 10.27
CA PRO A 76 14.98 -6.99 10.16
C PRO A 76 14.41 -5.63 9.76
N LYS A 77 15.02 -4.55 10.26
CA LYS A 77 14.54 -3.17 10.05
C LYS A 77 14.45 -2.74 8.59
N ASN A 78 15.26 -3.33 7.72
CA ASN A 78 15.34 -2.94 6.31
C ASN A 78 14.30 -3.63 5.40
N VAL A 79 13.45 -4.50 5.92
CA VAL A 79 12.45 -5.21 5.09
C VAL A 79 11.44 -4.25 4.48
N CYS A 80 10.96 -3.27 5.23
CA CYS A 80 10.03 -2.27 4.73
C CYS A 80 10.62 -1.46 3.56
N SER A 81 11.79 -0.88 3.74
CA SER A 81 12.46 -0.11 2.68
C SER A 81 12.82 -0.97 1.47
N PHE A 82 13.18 -2.22 1.70
CA PHE A 82 13.42 -3.19 0.63
C PHE A 82 12.15 -3.41 -0.21
N LEU A 83 11.00 -3.61 0.42
CA LEU A 83 9.72 -3.79 -0.28
C LEU A 83 9.33 -2.56 -1.08
N TYR A 84 9.43 -1.36 -0.50
CA TYR A 84 9.15 -0.11 -1.22
C TYR A 84 10.06 0.06 -2.45
N GLY A 85 11.34 -0.19 -2.29
CA GLY A 85 12.30 -0.10 -3.39
C GLY A 85 12.04 -1.12 -4.49
N ARG A 86 11.71 -2.36 -4.13
CA ARG A 86 11.42 -3.43 -5.10
C ARG A 86 10.11 -3.20 -5.84
N CYS A 87 9.07 -2.74 -5.16
CA CYS A 87 7.81 -2.37 -5.81
C CYS A 87 8.04 -1.33 -6.91
N TRP A 88 8.82 -0.29 -6.61
CA TRP A 88 9.14 0.74 -7.59
C TRP A 88 9.91 0.20 -8.79
N ARG A 89 10.94 -0.60 -8.57
CA ARG A 89 11.72 -1.22 -9.65
C ARG A 89 10.87 -2.12 -10.53
N ILE A 90 10.01 -2.95 -9.95
CA ILE A 90 9.11 -3.83 -10.70
C ILE A 90 8.14 -3.00 -11.54
N TRP A 91 7.54 -1.97 -10.95
CA TRP A 91 6.62 -1.10 -11.67
C TRP A 91 7.28 -0.38 -12.85
N GLN A 92 8.51 0.10 -12.67
CA GLN A 92 9.30 0.67 -13.78
C GLN A 92 9.53 -0.35 -14.90
N GLN A 93 9.86 -1.59 -14.59
CA GLN A 93 10.02 -2.66 -15.57
C GLN A 93 8.73 -2.98 -16.33
N MET A 94 7.58 -2.72 -15.73
CA MET A 94 6.27 -2.85 -16.37
C MET A 94 5.87 -1.63 -17.20
N GLY A 95 6.74 -0.63 -17.31
CA GLY A 95 6.46 0.62 -18.02
C GLY A 95 5.88 1.74 -17.15
N GLY A 96 5.84 1.55 -15.84
CA GLY A 96 5.34 2.56 -14.91
C GLY A 96 6.27 3.77 -14.78
N GLU A 97 5.68 4.94 -14.54
CA GLU A 97 6.41 6.20 -14.44
C GLU A 97 6.32 6.85 -13.06
N ARG A 98 5.33 6.46 -12.26
CA ARG A 98 5.10 6.99 -10.92
C ARG A 98 4.49 5.93 -10.01
N MET A 99 4.84 5.99 -8.73
CA MET A 99 4.25 5.15 -7.71
C MET A 99 3.93 6.00 -6.48
N ILE A 100 2.80 5.74 -5.86
CA ILE A 100 2.33 6.46 -4.68
C ILE A 100 2.02 5.50 -3.55
N THR A 101 2.07 6.01 -2.33
CA THR A 101 1.57 5.32 -1.13
C THR A 101 1.17 6.34 -0.07
N TYR A 102 0.47 5.88 0.95
CA TYR A 102 -0.01 6.72 2.05
C TYR A 102 0.45 6.16 3.38
N THR A 103 0.90 7.04 4.27
CA THR A 103 1.18 6.72 5.67
C THR A 103 0.32 7.59 6.58
N LEU A 104 0.17 7.19 7.83
CA LEU A 104 -0.45 8.05 8.83
C LEU A 104 0.50 9.23 9.14
N SER A 105 -0.06 10.40 9.43
CA SER A 105 0.73 11.59 9.75
C SER A 105 1.62 11.40 11.00
N THR A 106 1.24 10.46 11.86
CA THR A 106 2.01 10.09 13.07
C THR A 106 3.19 9.16 12.76
N GLU A 107 3.24 8.56 11.59
CA GLU A 107 4.32 7.67 11.17
C GLU A 107 5.47 8.49 10.57
N PRO A 108 6.74 8.22 10.94
CA PRO A 108 7.87 9.03 10.47
C PRO A 108 8.22 8.83 8.99
N GLY A 109 7.78 7.73 8.36
CA GLY A 109 8.08 7.44 6.97
C GLY A 109 9.56 7.15 6.68
N SER A 110 10.31 6.70 7.66
CA SER A 110 11.75 6.45 7.55
C SER A 110 12.09 5.44 6.44
N SER A 111 11.28 4.39 6.32
CA SER A 111 11.45 3.37 5.28
C SER A 111 11.24 3.91 3.88
N LEU A 112 10.30 4.83 3.71
CA LEU A 112 10.03 5.49 2.44
C LEU A 112 11.16 6.45 2.06
N LYS A 113 11.60 7.27 3.01
CA LYS A 113 12.77 8.15 2.81
C LYS A 113 14.01 7.34 2.43
N GLY A 114 14.26 6.24 3.14
CA GLY A 114 15.37 5.35 2.87
C GLY A 114 15.30 4.68 1.49
N ALA A 115 14.11 4.49 0.96
CA ALA A 115 13.88 3.95 -0.38
C ALA A 115 13.86 5.02 -1.49
N GLY A 116 14.07 6.29 -1.15
CA GLY A 116 14.14 7.39 -2.12
C GLY A 116 12.79 8.01 -2.47
N TRP A 117 11.76 7.78 -1.68
CA TRP A 117 10.44 8.38 -1.87
C TRP A 117 10.36 9.77 -1.26
N HIS A 118 9.48 10.60 -1.81
CA HIS A 118 9.29 11.98 -1.42
C HIS A 118 7.90 12.22 -0.85
N ILE A 119 7.81 12.99 0.23
CA ILE A 119 6.54 13.40 0.80
C ILE A 119 5.94 14.52 -0.05
N MET A 120 4.67 14.38 -0.45
CA MET A 120 3.98 15.33 -1.32
C MET A 120 2.96 16.20 -0.60
N GLY A 121 2.52 15.79 0.58
CA GLY A 121 1.59 16.56 1.38
C GLY A 121 0.53 15.72 2.08
N GLU A 122 -0.35 16.41 2.77
CA GLU A 122 -1.43 15.80 3.52
C GLU A 122 -2.65 15.53 2.63
N THR A 123 -3.35 14.43 2.91
CA THR A 123 -4.65 14.19 2.28
C THR A 123 -5.72 15.02 2.99
N ARG A 124 -6.53 15.71 2.22
CA ARG A 124 -7.67 16.46 2.78
C ARG A 124 -8.73 15.50 3.33
N LYS A 125 -9.24 15.79 4.52
CA LYS A 125 -10.42 15.11 5.05
C LYS A 125 -11.60 15.36 4.09
N ARG A 126 -12.24 14.31 3.60
CA ARG A 126 -13.50 14.47 2.88
C ARG A 126 -14.56 14.93 3.87
N LYS A 127 -15.24 16.03 3.57
CA LYS A 127 -16.39 16.46 4.36
C LYS A 127 -17.47 15.39 4.27
N LYS A 128 -18.03 15.00 5.42
CA LYS A 128 -19.07 13.95 5.53
C LYS A 128 -20.29 14.16 4.62
N GLU A 129 -20.55 15.39 4.21
CA GLU A 129 -21.75 15.79 3.46
C GLU A 129 -21.82 15.28 2.03
N HIS A 130 -20.69 15.02 1.38
CA HIS A 130 -20.66 14.57 -0.02
C HIS A 130 -20.83 13.06 -0.23
N LEU A 131 -20.85 12.27 0.84
CA LEU A 131 -20.93 10.81 0.74
C LEU A 131 -22.37 10.29 0.55
N TRP A 132 -23.37 11.13 0.76
CA TRP A 132 -24.76 10.70 0.77
C TRP A 132 -25.45 10.63 -0.59
N ASN A 133 -24.99 11.40 -1.58
CA ASN A 133 -25.77 11.63 -2.79
C ASN A 133 -25.37 10.82 -4.03
N THR A 134 -24.37 9.95 -3.96
CA THR A 134 -23.82 9.37 -5.21
C THR A 134 -24.05 7.88 -5.41
N ARG A 135 -24.67 7.16 -4.46
CA ARG A 135 -24.88 5.71 -4.61
C ARG A 135 -26.20 5.24 -3.99
N GLY A 136 -27.03 4.65 -4.83
CA GLY A 136 -28.31 4.10 -4.44
C GLY A 136 -28.23 2.93 -3.43
N PRO A 137 -29.39 2.42 -2.98
CA PRO A 137 -29.50 1.48 -1.86
C PRO A 137 -28.81 0.12 -2.02
N LYS A 138 -28.34 -0.21 -3.22
CA LYS A 138 -27.69 -1.50 -3.52
C LYS A 138 -26.30 -1.68 -2.89
N HIS A 139 -25.72 -0.65 -2.28
CA HIS A 139 -24.36 -0.68 -1.74
C HIS A 139 -24.27 -0.42 -0.24
N LYS A 140 -25.37 -0.57 0.51
CA LYS A 140 -25.41 -0.28 1.95
C LYS A 140 -24.35 -1.00 2.79
N GLY A 141 -24.03 -2.25 2.48
CA GLY A 141 -23.02 -3.02 3.22
C GLY A 141 -21.59 -2.54 3.02
N TYR A 142 -21.26 -2.14 1.80
CA TYR A 142 -19.91 -1.68 1.46
C TYR A 142 -19.61 -0.26 1.98
N VAL A 143 -20.64 0.57 2.08
CA VAL A 143 -20.52 1.96 2.55
C VAL A 143 -20.36 2.05 4.07
N SER A 144 -21.00 1.16 4.83
CA SER A 144 -20.91 1.18 6.30
C SER A 144 -19.53 0.84 6.81
N GLU A 145 -18.86 -0.13 6.18
CA GLU A 145 -17.53 -0.57 6.58
C GLU A 145 -16.43 0.44 6.22
N ARG A 146 -16.59 1.15 5.08
CA ARG A 146 -15.70 2.24 4.71
C ARG A 146 -15.81 3.44 5.66
N LYS A 147 -17.00 3.68 6.20
CA LYS A 147 -17.24 4.76 7.17
C LYS A 147 -16.52 4.54 8.50
N GLU A 148 -16.41 3.32 8.96
CA GLU A 148 -15.70 3.01 10.21
C GLU A 148 -14.20 3.24 10.08
N GLN A 149 -13.60 2.92 8.93
CA GLN A 149 -12.18 3.19 8.66
C GLN A 149 -11.88 4.67 8.38
N GLU A 150 -12.83 5.41 7.79
CA GLU A 150 -12.71 6.85 7.54
C GLU A 150 -13.09 7.70 8.76
N ALA A 151 -13.83 7.12 9.72
CA ALA A 151 -14.28 7.83 10.93
C ALA A 151 -13.15 8.12 11.93
N ASP A 152 -12.03 7.43 11.84
CA ASP A 152 -10.86 7.65 12.70
C ASP A 152 -10.19 9.01 12.47
N GLY A 153 -10.62 9.76 11.47
CA GLY A 153 -10.24 11.16 11.28
C GLY A 153 -8.74 11.40 11.14
N GLN A 154 -7.97 10.35 10.89
CA GLN A 154 -6.51 10.46 10.83
C GLN A 154 -6.08 11.06 9.50
N ILE A 155 -5.18 12.05 9.60
CA ILE A 155 -4.55 12.68 8.44
C ILE A 155 -3.52 11.70 7.89
N LYS A 156 -3.57 11.48 6.59
CA LYS A 156 -2.58 10.65 5.89
C LYS A 156 -1.64 11.53 5.09
N MET A 157 -0.40 11.12 5.03
CA MET A 157 0.62 11.73 4.19
C MET A 157 0.75 10.93 2.91
N ARG A 158 0.77 11.62 1.76
CA ARG A 158 1.01 11.01 0.46
C ARG A 158 2.50 11.07 0.14
N TRP A 159 3.03 9.93 -0.26
CA TRP A 159 4.42 9.76 -0.70
C TRP A 159 4.44 9.35 -2.15
N GLU A 160 5.40 9.86 -2.89
CA GLU A 160 5.56 9.54 -4.30
C GLU A 160 7.03 9.28 -4.65
N VAL A 161 7.21 8.42 -5.66
CA VAL A 161 8.44 8.24 -6.38
C VAL A 161 8.11 8.22 -7.86
N TRP A 162 8.96 8.82 -8.66
CA TRP A 162 8.73 8.96 -10.10
C TRP A 162 10.04 8.76 -10.87
N LYS A 163 9.87 8.47 -12.16
CA LYS A 163 10.99 8.32 -13.09
C LYS A 163 11.63 9.68 -13.36
N SER A 164 12.93 9.75 -13.19
CA SER A 164 13.72 10.96 -13.49
C SER A 164 13.99 11.11 -15.00
#